data_0c15197e10b8a4ba152558984a84a8f7
#
_entry.id   0c15197e10b8a4ba152558984a84a8f7
#
_cell.length_a   1.000
_cell.length_b   1.000
_cell.length_c   1.000
_cell.angle_alpha   90.00
_cell.angle_beta   90.00
_cell.angle_gamma   90.00
#
_symmetry.space_group_name_H-M   'P 1'
#
loop_
_entity.id
_entity.type
_entity.pdbx_description
1 polymer ?
#
loop_
_entity_poly.entity_id
_entity_poly.type
_entity_poly.pdbx_seq_one_letter_code
_entity_poly.pdbx_strand_id
1 'polypeptide(L)'
;MNLAELAEQNIQRFGEQTTIIYNDEEFTNVRLLRNANRLANGLIRLGVKPGDRVVVMLMNSPDVIVSYQGILRAGAIIIPVVFLLGEKEVSHILKNSEAVAIITSAAFLQKVKIADQGIESLKHVIIVESQDIPGTVSYPKLLAENSDERPALEIKENDLAVILYTSGMTGVPKGVMLTHKNLYSNAVSTAKTETPEPDDISLHVLPLSHSYGLTVMNAGWMFPNKAVLMPWFDLEEACKLIEKYKITGFAGVPAMFAMMIHSDIPDHYDLSSLSRCGSGSAPLSVEVMRGFEEKFHCIILEGYGLSEASPVVSTHYPDRVRKPGSIGQPIPDVEVRIVDENDRDVPLGEMGELIVRGPNVSPGYYNLPGETAKTFRDGWLYTGDMARMDEDGYLFLVERKKDLIIVGGFNIVPRDVEEVLHLHPAIIDAAVIGVPDPIMGEEIKAYVVLAEGEKVTAEDISRHCREHLATYKTPKYIEFLTALPRSPVGKIMRKELRELHAKVKE
;
A
#
# COMPACT_ATOMS: atom_id res chain seq x y z
N MET A 1 0.92 -10.41 22.11
CA MET A 1 1.47 -9.96 20.81
C MET A 1 1.29 -8.44 20.73
N ASN A 2 2.39 -7.70 20.77
CA ASN A 2 2.34 -6.24 20.84
C ASN A 2 3.29 -5.64 19.80
N LEU A 3 2.76 -4.85 18.85
CA LEU A 3 3.53 -4.23 17.79
C LEU A 3 4.65 -3.31 18.33
N ALA A 4 4.43 -2.65 19.48
CA ALA A 4 5.43 -1.80 20.13
C ALA A 4 6.66 -2.57 20.66
N GLU A 5 6.64 -3.91 20.68
CA GLU A 5 7.72 -4.77 21.15
C GLU A 5 8.63 -5.30 20.04
N LEU A 6 8.31 -5.04 18.76
CA LEU A 6 9.06 -5.57 17.62
C LEU A 6 10.55 -5.20 17.67
N ALA A 7 10.85 -3.92 17.99
CA ALA A 7 12.24 -3.46 18.06
C ALA A 7 13.00 -4.12 19.21
N GLU A 8 12.37 -4.35 20.37
CA GLU A 8 12.98 -5.04 21.51
C GLU A 8 13.23 -6.52 21.20
N GLN A 9 12.26 -7.18 20.54
CA GLN A 9 12.41 -8.57 20.11
C GLN A 9 13.54 -8.72 19.07
N ASN A 10 13.67 -7.76 18.13
CA ASN A 10 14.77 -7.73 17.18
C ASN A 10 16.12 -7.61 17.90
N ILE A 11 16.24 -6.67 18.85
CA ILE A 11 17.49 -6.49 19.63
C ILE A 11 17.80 -7.73 20.48
N GLN A 12 16.77 -8.31 21.12
CA GLN A 12 16.96 -9.52 21.93
C GLN A 12 17.45 -10.71 21.07
N ARG A 13 16.95 -10.82 19.84
CA ARG A 13 17.27 -11.94 18.94
C ARG A 13 18.60 -11.75 18.22
N PHE A 14 18.95 -10.55 17.79
CA PHE A 14 20.06 -10.28 16.88
C PHE A 14 21.14 -9.35 17.47
N GLY A 15 20.93 -8.79 18.65
CA GLY A 15 21.80 -7.76 19.21
C GLY A 15 21.64 -6.38 18.58
N GLU A 16 22.57 -5.48 18.90
CA GLU A 16 22.62 -4.16 18.26
C GLU A 16 23.18 -4.29 16.83
N GLN A 17 22.50 -3.74 15.85
CA GLN A 17 22.89 -3.74 14.45
C GLN A 17 22.31 -2.57 13.69
N THR A 18 22.93 -2.20 12.57
CA THR A 18 22.38 -1.23 11.63
C THR A 18 21.13 -1.85 10.98
N THR A 19 20.00 -1.15 11.13
CA THR A 19 18.69 -1.57 10.56
C THR A 19 18.30 -0.69 9.38
N ILE A 20 18.57 0.61 9.46
CA ILE A 20 18.22 1.59 8.42
C ILE A 20 19.48 2.36 8.01
N ILE A 21 19.61 2.57 6.69
CA ILE A 21 20.53 3.54 6.10
C ILE A 21 19.68 4.63 5.45
N TYR A 22 19.95 5.89 5.78
CA TYR A 22 19.23 7.03 5.25
C TYR A 22 20.18 8.21 5.05
N ASN A 23 20.29 8.73 3.82
CA ASN A 23 21.23 9.79 3.45
C ASN A 23 22.66 9.49 3.92
N ASP A 24 23.14 8.27 3.70
CA ASP A 24 24.46 7.76 4.09
C ASP A 24 24.70 7.64 5.61
N GLU A 25 23.73 7.97 6.43
CA GLU A 25 23.78 7.78 7.88
C GLU A 25 23.17 6.42 8.28
N GLU A 26 23.88 5.70 9.15
CA GLU A 26 23.43 4.43 9.71
C GLU A 26 22.63 4.65 11.02
N PHE A 27 21.48 3.98 11.10
CA PHE A 27 20.62 3.96 12.30
C PHE A 27 20.53 2.54 12.83
N THR A 28 21.04 2.33 14.06
CA THR A 28 20.92 1.03 14.71
C THR A 28 19.51 0.85 15.28
N ASN A 29 19.09 -0.43 15.41
CA ASN A 29 17.84 -0.79 16.08
C ASN A 29 17.78 -0.21 17.50
N VAL A 30 18.89 -0.18 18.24
CA VAL A 30 18.98 0.42 19.60
C VAL A 30 18.78 1.93 19.55
N ARG A 31 19.41 2.64 18.60
CA ARG A 31 19.24 4.09 18.42
C ARG A 31 17.79 4.44 18.12
N LEU A 32 17.15 3.71 17.18
CA LEU A 32 15.73 3.91 16.83
C LEU A 32 14.84 3.68 18.05
N LEU A 33 15.06 2.59 18.79
CA LEU A 33 14.30 2.26 20.00
C LEU A 33 14.43 3.31 21.11
N ARG A 34 15.65 3.78 21.41
CA ARG A 34 15.88 4.83 22.42
C ARG A 34 15.16 6.12 22.03
N ASN A 35 15.24 6.53 20.76
CA ASN A 35 14.54 7.71 20.30
C ASN A 35 13.01 7.53 20.35
N ALA A 36 12.49 6.35 20.06
CA ALA A 36 11.07 6.04 20.21
C ALA A 36 10.61 6.15 21.67
N ASN A 37 11.40 5.68 22.63
CA ASN A 37 11.10 5.83 24.05
C ASN A 37 11.12 7.32 24.47
N ARG A 38 12.10 8.10 24.01
CA ARG A 38 12.18 9.55 24.27
C ARG A 38 10.95 10.27 23.73
N LEU A 39 10.54 9.94 22.50
CA LEU A 39 9.34 10.51 21.91
C LEU A 39 8.09 10.12 22.71
N ALA A 40 7.96 8.86 23.09
CA ALA A 40 6.83 8.39 23.91
C ALA A 40 6.71 9.17 25.22
N ASN A 41 7.81 9.30 25.96
CA ASN A 41 7.85 10.09 27.18
C ASN A 41 7.54 11.59 26.93
N GLY A 42 8.02 12.13 25.80
CA GLY A 42 7.71 13.49 25.36
C GLY A 42 6.22 13.69 25.06
N LEU A 43 5.58 12.76 24.34
CA LEU A 43 4.15 12.79 24.05
C LEU A 43 3.31 12.71 25.34
N ILE A 44 3.67 11.82 26.27
CA ILE A 44 3.01 11.71 27.57
C ILE A 44 3.14 13.04 28.35
N ARG A 45 4.32 13.66 28.35
CA ARG A 45 4.56 14.98 28.99
C ARG A 45 3.70 16.10 28.35
N LEU A 46 3.43 16.03 27.04
CA LEU A 46 2.53 16.94 26.34
C LEU A 46 1.04 16.66 26.64
N GLY A 47 0.74 15.62 27.41
CA GLY A 47 -0.63 15.25 27.81
C GLY A 47 -1.34 14.28 26.87
N VAL A 48 -0.61 13.66 25.93
CA VAL A 48 -1.15 12.54 25.10
C VAL A 48 -1.41 11.34 26.01
N LYS A 49 -2.58 10.76 25.90
CA LYS A 49 -3.07 9.65 26.73
C LYS A 49 -3.21 8.36 25.90
N PRO A 50 -3.22 7.19 26.54
CA PRO A 50 -3.59 5.96 25.89
C PRO A 50 -4.93 6.08 25.15
N GLY A 51 -4.97 5.63 23.90
CA GLY A 51 -6.14 5.73 23.01
C GLY A 51 -6.27 7.07 22.27
N ASP A 52 -5.46 8.08 22.55
CA ASP A 52 -5.41 9.31 21.76
C ASP A 52 -4.84 9.04 20.36
N ARG A 53 -5.29 9.82 19.38
CA ARG A 53 -4.83 9.70 17.98
C ARG A 53 -3.77 10.74 17.69
N VAL A 54 -2.65 10.26 17.11
CA VAL A 54 -1.55 11.11 16.68
C VAL A 54 -1.33 10.91 15.18
N VAL A 55 -1.49 11.96 14.41
CA VAL A 55 -1.25 11.95 12.97
C VAL A 55 0.26 12.00 12.70
N VAL A 56 0.72 11.22 11.73
CA VAL A 56 2.08 11.32 11.19
C VAL A 56 1.97 11.60 9.69
N MET A 57 2.41 12.78 9.26
CA MET A 57 2.40 13.23 7.87
C MET A 57 3.80 13.68 7.46
N LEU A 58 4.59 12.72 7.03
CA LEU A 58 6.01 12.87 6.67
C LEU A 58 6.30 12.11 5.36
N MET A 59 7.35 12.51 4.67
CA MET A 59 8.05 11.63 3.74
C MET A 59 8.78 10.53 4.53
N ASN A 60 9.13 9.42 3.86
CA ASN A 60 9.88 8.36 4.53
C ASN A 60 11.19 8.92 5.11
N SER A 61 11.40 8.65 6.38
CA SER A 61 12.61 8.99 7.12
C SER A 61 12.71 8.13 8.38
N PRO A 62 13.86 8.08 9.06
CA PRO A 62 13.96 7.43 10.36
C PRO A 62 12.99 8.03 11.40
N ASP A 63 12.62 9.31 11.25
CA ASP A 63 11.67 9.97 12.15
C ASP A 63 10.25 9.38 12.05
N VAL A 64 9.85 8.84 10.87
CA VAL A 64 8.58 8.11 10.74
C VAL A 64 8.61 6.85 11.59
N ILE A 65 9.70 6.08 11.53
CA ILE A 65 9.87 4.83 12.29
C ILE A 65 9.87 5.13 13.80
N VAL A 66 10.64 6.14 14.20
CA VAL A 66 10.68 6.62 15.59
C VAL A 66 9.32 7.12 16.05
N SER A 67 8.60 7.86 15.17
CA SER A 67 7.26 8.39 15.49
C SER A 67 6.25 7.27 15.70
N TYR A 68 6.23 6.28 14.81
CA TYR A 68 5.30 5.16 14.95
C TYR A 68 5.55 4.36 16.23
N GLN A 69 6.80 3.98 16.48
CA GLN A 69 7.16 3.25 17.68
C GLN A 69 6.92 4.10 18.96
N GLY A 70 7.22 5.40 18.92
CA GLY A 70 7.00 6.31 20.04
C GLY A 70 5.51 6.50 20.39
N ILE A 71 4.66 6.66 19.38
CA ILE A 71 3.21 6.78 19.56
C ILE A 71 2.64 5.50 20.19
N LEU A 72 3.02 4.33 19.65
CA LEU A 72 2.57 3.05 20.17
C LEU A 72 3.02 2.86 21.64
N ARG A 73 4.25 3.26 21.99
CA ARG A 73 4.80 3.17 23.36
C ARG A 73 4.15 4.12 24.34
N ALA A 74 3.59 5.22 23.84
CA ALA A 74 2.73 6.12 24.64
C ALA A 74 1.30 5.57 24.80
N GLY A 75 0.99 4.40 24.25
CA GLY A 75 -0.36 3.82 24.24
C GLY A 75 -1.32 4.55 23.30
N ALA A 76 -0.82 5.43 22.44
CA ALA A 76 -1.61 6.21 21.51
C ALA A 76 -1.74 5.47 20.15
N ILE A 77 -2.67 5.95 19.32
CA ILE A 77 -3.04 5.37 18.03
C ILE A 77 -2.41 6.18 16.90
N ILE A 78 -1.72 5.53 16.00
CA ILE A 78 -1.12 6.16 14.83
C ILE A 78 -2.21 6.43 13.77
N ILE A 79 -2.21 7.64 13.21
CA ILE A 79 -2.94 7.98 11.99
C ILE A 79 -1.92 8.29 10.90
N PRO A 80 -1.51 7.31 10.08
CA PRO A 80 -0.58 7.54 8.99
C PRO A 80 -1.28 8.34 7.89
N VAL A 81 -0.66 9.42 7.43
CA VAL A 81 -1.22 10.28 6.38
C VAL A 81 -0.19 10.48 5.27
N VAL A 82 -0.56 10.13 4.05
CA VAL A 82 0.27 10.40 2.88
C VAL A 82 0.33 11.90 2.65
N PHE A 83 1.54 12.46 2.61
CA PHE A 83 1.78 13.91 2.49
C PHE A 83 1.23 14.53 1.20
N LEU A 84 0.91 13.71 0.19
CA LEU A 84 0.31 14.13 -1.08
C LEU A 84 -1.19 14.47 -0.98
N LEU A 85 -1.88 14.06 0.10
CA LEU A 85 -3.29 14.40 0.29
C LEU A 85 -3.50 15.91 0.34
N GLY A 86 -4.62 16.38 -0.20
CA GLY A 86 -5.02 17.78 -0.17
C GLY A 86 -5.50 18.23 1.22
N GLU A 87 -5.59 19.57 1.43
CA GLU A 87 -5.98 20.15 2.73
C GLU A 87 -7.36 19.66 3.20
N LYS A 88 -8.31 19.47 2.28
CA LYS A 88 -9.65 18.98 2.60
C LYS A 88 -9.67 17.56 3.13
N GLU A 89 -8.84 16.69 2.55
CA GLU A 89 -8.70 15.31 3.00
C GLU A 89 -7.99 15.24 4.35
N VAL A 90 -6.92 16.01 4.52
CA VAL A 90 -6.21 16.12 5.80
C VAL A 90 -7.13 16.66 6.89
N SER A 91 -7.92 17.71 6.58
CA SER A 91 -8.91 18.27 7.51
C SER A 91 -9.97 17.24 7.91
N HIS A 92 -10.48 16.46 6.93
CA HIS A 92 -11.41 15.38 7.21
C HIS A 92 -10.80 14.33 8.16
N ILE A 93 -9.56 13.91 7.91
CA ILE A 93 -8.87 12.92 8.74
C ILE A 93 -8.65 13.44 10.16
N LEU A 94 -8.15 14.68 10.31
CA LEU A 94 -7.95 15.31 11.62
C LEU A 94 -9.24 15.40 12.43
N LYS A 95 -10.32 15.83 11.76
CA LYS A 95 -11.64 15.98 12.40
C LYS A 95 -12.28 14.63 12.74
N ASN A 96 -12.28 13.69 11.80
CA ASN A 96 -12.92 12.39 12.00
C ASN A 96 -12.19 11.53 13.03
N SER A 97 -10.84 11.57 13.05
CA SER A 97 -10.03 10.86 14.03
C SER A 97 -9.98 11.55 15.39
N GLU A 98 -10.42 12.83 15.49
CA GLU A 98 -10.24 13.67 16.69
C GLU A 98 -8.78 13.65 17.16
N ALA A 99 -7.83 13.79 16.24
CA ALA A 99 -6.40 13.74 16.53
C ALA A 99 -6.01 14.86 17.51
N VAL A 100 -5.18 14.50 18.50
CA VAL A 100 -4.70 15.46 19.54
C VAL A 100 -3.36 16.07 19.17
N ALA A 101 -2.59 15.40 18.31
CA ALA A 101 -1.29 15.87 17.83
C ALA A 101 -1.06 15.44 16.38
N ILE A 102 -0.22 16.21 15.69
CA ILE A 102 0.32 15.85 14.38
C ILE A 102 1.84 16.01 14.40
N ILE A 103 2.55 14.99 13.92
CA ILE A 103 3.99 15.03 13.67
C ILE A 103 4.17 15.23 12.16
N THR A 104 4.85 16.31 11.78
CA THR A 104 5.00 16.69 10.37
C THR A 104 6.31 17.44 10.13
N SER A 105 6.59 17.82 8.89
CA SER A 105 7.74 18.64 8.51
C SER A 105 7.35 20.11 8.31
N ALA A 106 8.33 21.00 8.35
CA ALA A 106 8.16 22.42 8.04
C ALA A 106 7.59 22.64 6.63
N ALA A 107 7.94 21.74 5.67
CA ALA A 107 7.46 21.80 4.30
C ALA A 107 5.92 21.63 4.21
N PHE A 108 5.31 20.88 5.11
CA PHE A 108 3.86 20.62 5.12
C PHE A 108 3.09 21.49 6.13
N LEU A 109 3.78 22.31 6.91
CA LEU A 109 3.16 23.11 7.99
C LEU A 109 2.02 24.01 7.47
N GLN A 110 2.18 24.63 6.30
CA GLN A 110 1.13 25.48 5.73
C GLN A 110 -0.14 24.68 5.42
N LYS A 111 0.02 23.48 4.84
CA LYS A 111 -1.09 22.55 4.60
C LYS A 111 -1.79 22.18 5.90
N VAL A 112 -1.03 21.87 6.96
CA VAL A 112 -1.59 21.54 8.29
C VAL A 112 -2.36 22.72 8.86
N LYS A 113 -1.83 23.95 8.81
CA LYS A 113 -2.50 25.15 9.30
C LYS A 113 -3.81 25.45 8.60
N ILE A 114 -3.90 25.15 7.30
CA ILE A 114 -5.16 25.29 6.54
C ILE A 114 -6.14 24.17 6.94
N ALA A 115 -5.67 22.94 7.05
CA ALA A 115 -6.48 21.79 7.39
C ALA A 115 -7.01 21.82 8.83
N ASP A 116 -6.29 22.46 9.77
CA ASP A 116 -6.60 22.53 11.21
C ASP A 116 -7.68 23.59 11.54
N GLN A 117 -8.09 24.42 10.58
CA GLN A 117 -9.04 25.49 10.87
C GLN A 117 -10.36 24.97 11.44
N GLY A 118 -10.63 25.33 12.72
CA GLY A 118 -11.84 24.93 13.45
C GLY A 118 -11.80 23.52 14.03
N ILE A 119 -10.63 22.90 14.17
CA ILE A 119 -10.46 21.58 14.81
C ILE A 119 -9.96 21.76 16.23
N GLU A 120 -10.86 21.68 17.20
CA GLU A 120 -10.56 21.89 18.62
C GLU A 120 -9.75 20.76 19.26
N SER A 121 -9.77 19.55 18.68
CA SER A 121 -9.05 18.40 19.20
C SER A 121 -7.54 18.49 19.03
N LEU A 122 -7.05 19.12 17.96
CA LEU A 122 -5.63 19.23 17.65
C LEU A 122 -4.95 20.27 18.54
N LYS A 123 -4.11 19.81 19.47
CA LYS A 123 -3.44 20.65 20.46
C LYS A 123 -1.98 20.88 20.15
N HIS A 124 -1.34 19.94 19.45
CA HIS A 124 0.10 19.96 19.23
C HIS A 124 0.44 19.71 17.77
N VAL A 125 1.15 20.66 17.16
CA VAL A 125 1.81 20.49 15.85
C VAL A 125 3.31 20.31 16.14
N ILE A 126 3.84 19.11 15.89
CA ILE A 126 5.22 18.73 16.20
C ILE A 126 6.02 18.70 14.91
N ILE A 127 7.13 19.45 14.85
CA ILE A 127 7.95 19.62 13.64
C ILE A 127 9.27 18.88 13.80
N VAL A 128 9.60 18.02 12.80
CA VAL A 128 10.79 17.15 12.86
C VAL A 128 12.11 17.87 12.62
N GLU A 129 12.09 19.00 11.92
CA GLU A 129 13.30 19.81 11.69
C GLU A 129 13.74 20.56 12.96
N SER A 130 15.03 20.95 13.00
CA SER A 130 15.64 21.62 14.13
C SER A 130 15.22 23.09 14.33
N GLN A 131 14.44 23.65 13.41
CA GLN A 131 14.00 25.05 13.47
C GLN A 131 12.93 25.26 14.54
N ASP A 132 13.10 26.30 15.36
CA ASP A 132 12.06 26.74 16.28
C ASP A 132 11.00 27.57 15.52
N ILE A 133 9.84 26.99 15.27
CA ILE A 133 8.73 27.66 14.59
C ILE A 133 7.69 28.06 15.66
N PRO A 134 7.33 29.35 15.77
CA PRO A 134 6.35 29.79 16.76
C PRO A 134 5.00 29.05 16.65
N GLY A 135 4.47 28.61 17.79
CA GLY A 135 3.21 27.87 17.85
C GLY A 135 3.33 26.38 17.51
N THR A 136 4.55 25.86 17.39
CA THR A 136 4.80 24.43 17.20
C THR A 136 5.68 23.86 18.31
N VAL A 137 5.71 22.53 18.39
CA VAL A 137 6.58 21.79 19.31
C VAL A 137 7.78 21.26 18.52
N SER A 138 8.98 21.43 19.02
CA SER A 138 10.20 20.91 18.41
C SER A 138 10.38 19.43 18.72
N TYR A 139 10.35 18.58 17.70
CA TYR A 139 10.63 17.15 17.82
C TYR A 139 12.05 16.85 18.34
N PRO A 140 13.12 17.52 17.85
CA PRO A 140 14.46 17.31 18.39
C PRO A 140 14.56 17.64 19.88
N LYS A 141 13.85 18.67 20.36
CA LYS A 141 13.81 19.00 21.80
C LYS A 141 13.07 17.91 22.58
N LEU A 142 11.96 17.37 22.05
CA LEU A 142 11.28 16.23 22.68
C LEU A 142 12.22 15.03 22.83
N LEU A 143 13.02 14.73 21.82
CA LEU A 143 13.99 13.64 21.92
C LEU A 143 15.13 13.94 22.91
N ALA A 144 15.63 15.17 22.95
CA ALA A 144 16.77 15.54 23.80
C ALA A 144 16.42 15.64 25.30
N GLU A 145 15.19 16.08 25.64
CA GLU A 145 14.78 16.42 27.00
C GLU A 145 14.05 15.31 27.75
N ASN A 146 13.76 14.16 27.08
CA ASN A 146 13.01 13.07 27.70
C ASN A 146 13.85 11.80 27.85
N SER A 147 13.47 10.97 28.84
CA SER A 147 14.10 9.68 29.11
C SER A 147 13.98 8.71 27.94
N ASP A 148 15.02 7.91 27.71
CA ASP A 148 15.02 6.81 26.75
C ASP A 148 14.61 5.47 27.40
N GLU A 149 14.13 5.48 28.62
CA GLU A 149 13.50 4.34 29.26
C GLU A 149 12.08 4.12 28.70
N ARG A 150 11.67 2.87 28.59
CA ARG A 150 10.31 2.52 28.17
C ARG A 150 9.28 3.07 29.15
N PRO A 151 8.24 3.78 28.71
CA PRO A 151 7.13 4.17 29.59
C PRO A 151 6.49 2.96 30.27
N ALA A 152 6.17 3.09 31.56
CA ALA A 152 5.53 2.04 32.35
C ALA A 152 4.00 1.96 32.04
N LEU A 153 3.65 1.61 30.80
CA LEU A 153 2.28 1.47 30.33
C LEU A 153 2.02 0.02 29.89
N GLU A 154 0.88 -0.51 30.32
CA GLU A 154 0.37 -1.78 29.82
C GLU A 154 -0.37 -1.55 28.49
N ILE A 155 0.09 -2.18 27.42
CA ILE A 155 -0.50 -2.13 26.09
C ILE A 155 -0.96 -3.54 25.73
N LYS A 156 -2.27 -3.70 25.48
CA LYS A 156 -2.88 -4.99 25.20
C LYS A 156 -2.86 -5.28 23.71
N GLU A 157 -2.82 -6.55 23.34
CA GLU A 157 -2.78 -6.97 21.93
C GLU A 157 -4.02 -6.54 21.13
N ASN A 158 -5.16 -6.36 21.78
CA ASN A 158 -6.40 -5.93 21.14
C ASN A 158 -6.63 -4.41 21.20
N ASP A 159 -5.73 -3.65 21.81
CA ASP A 159 -5.78 -2.19 21.74
C ASP A 159 -5.53 -1.74 20.29
N LEU A 160 -6.18 -0.64 19.90
CA LEU A 160 -5.95 -0.05 18.58
C LEU A 160 -4.52 0.50 18.50
N ALA A 161 -3.82 0.13 17.44
CA ALA A 161 -2.47 0.61 17.13
C ALA A 161 -2.47 1.65 16.01
N VAL A 162 -3.30 1.43 14.98
CA VAL A 162 -3.38 2.28 13.79
C VAL A 162 -4.83 2.46 13.37
N ILE A 163 -5.19 3.66 12.90
CA ILE A 163 -6.38 3.87 12.07
C ILE A 163 -5.89 4.36 10.71
N LEU A 164 -6.04 3.51 9.70
CA LEU A 164 -5.56 3.78 8.35
C LEU A 164 -6.70 4.28 7.47
N TYR A 165 -6.61 5.52 7.00
CA TYR A 165 -7.63 6.10 6.14
C TYR A 165 -7.43 5.68 4.68
N THR A 166 -8.44 5.01 4.13
CA THR A 166 -8.46 4.56 2.73
C THR A 166 -9.47 5.36 1.93
N SER A 167 -9.19 5.63 0.66
CA SER A 167 -10.15 6.25 -0.25
C SER A 167 -11.31 5.28 -0.49
N GLY A 168 -12.39 5.48 0.27
CA GLY A 168 -13.61 4.68 0.12
C GLY A 168 -14.32 4.93 -1.23
N MET A 169 -15.19 3.99 -1.61
CA MET A 169 -16.03 4.10 -2.84
C MET A 169 -16.93 5.35 -2.87
N THR A 170 -17.27 5.90 -1.71
CA THR A 170 -18.10 7.09 -1.53
C THR A 170 -17.34 8.39 -1.70
N GLY A 171 -16.02 8.35 -1.90
CA GLY A 171 -15.17 9.54 -2.02
C GLY A 171 -14.75 10.17 -0.68
N VAL A 172 -15.34 9.75 0.44
CA VAL A 172 -14.90 10.15 1.78
C VAL A 172 -14.00 9.05 2.35
N PRO A 173 -12.78 9.35 2.80
CA PRO A 173 -11.88 8.35 3.37
C PRO A 173 -12.49 7.67 4.61
N LYS A 174 -12.39 6.33 4.66
CA LYS A 174 -12.83 5.52 5.80
C LYS A 174 -11.61 5.10 6.62
N GLY A 175 -11.68 5.24 7.95
CA GLY A 175 -10.62 4.80 8.87
C GLY A 175 -10.74 3.30 9.16
N VAL A 176 -9.82 2.49 8.65
CA VAL A 176 -9.70 1.06 8.98
C VAL A 176 -9.02 0.95 10.34
N MET A 177 -9.68 0.31 11.30
CA MET A 177 -9.13 0.09 12.64
C MET A 177 -8.20 -1.12 12.64
N LEU A 178 -6.97 -0.97 13.12
CA LEU A 178 -5.99 -2.06 13.19
C LEU A 178 -5.44 -2.15 14.62
N THR A 179 -5.56 -3.32 15.23
CA THR A 179 -5.03 -3.59 16.57
C THR A 179 -3.56 -3.95 16.50
N HIS A 180 -2.88 -3.92 17.66
CA HIS A 180 -1.52 -4.45 17.79
C HIS A 180 -1.43 -5.90 17.31
N LYS A 181 -2.44 -6.74 17.65
CA LYS A 181 -2.52 -8.13 17.21
C LYS A 181 -2.62 -8.26 15.70
N ASN A 182 -3.47 -7.47 15.05
CA ASN A 182 -3.65 -7.54 13.60
C ASN A 182 -2.32 -7.29 12.86
N LEU A 183 -1.66 -6.18 13.17
CA LEU A 183 -0.42 -5.77 12.53
C LEU A 183 0.77 -6.68 12.89
N TYR A 184 0.87 -7.10 14.16
CA TYR A 184 1.92 -8.02 14.60
C TYR A 184 1.79 -9.39 13.92
N SER A 185 0.58 -9.98 13.91
CA SER A 185 0.37 -11.29 13.29
C SER A 185 0.64 -11.23 11.79
N ASN A 186 0.22 -10.17 11.11
CA ASN A 186 0.48 -10.00 9.69
C ASN A 186 1.98 -9.86 9.40
N ALA A 187 2.72 -9.06 10.19
CA ALA A 187 4.18 -8.93 10.05
C ALA A 187 4.89 -10.29 10.24
N VAL A 188 4.50 -11.07 11.27
CA VAL A 188 5.08 -12.39 11.52
C VAL A 188 4.73 -13.37 10.40
N SER A 189 3.46 -13.39 9.94
CA SER A 189 3.03 -14.32 8.89
C SER A 189 3.64 -13.97 7.54
N THR A 190 3.80 -12.67 7.22
CA THR A 190 4.54 -12.21 6.03
C THR A 190 6.02 -12.61 6.14
N ALA A 191 6.67 -12.38 7.29
CA ALA A 191 8.06 -12.77 7.48
C ALA A 191 8.31 -14.28 7.31
N LYS A 192 7.35 -15.14 7.66
CA LYS A 192 7.43 -16.59 7.44
C LYS A 192 7.39 -16.98 5.95
N THR A 193 6.95 -16.10 5.06
CA THR A 193 6.96 -16.35 3.61
C THR A 193 8.28 -15.93 2.96
N GLU A 194 9.14 -15.22 3.68
CA GLU A 194 10.41 -14.72 3.20
C GLU A 194 11.55 -15.68 3.58
N THR A 195 12.56 -15.74 2.73
CA THR A 195 13.80 -16.50 2.96
C THR A 195 14.99 -15.58 2.71
N PRO A 196 15.23 -14.57 3.57
CA PRO A 196 16.31 -13.63 3.34
C PRO A 196 17.67 -14.30 3.61
N GLU A 197 18.64 -13.97 2.77
CA GLU A 197 20.04 -14.31 3.00
C GLU A 197 20.66 -13.33 4.00
N PRO A 198 21.73 -13.73 4.72
CA PRO A 198 22.36 -12.88 5.75
C PRO A 198 22.83 -11.52 5.25
N ASP A 199 23.27 -11.45 3.99
CA ASP A 199 23.82 -10.24 3.37
C ASP A 199 22.78 -9.47 2.54
N ASP A 200 21.50 -9.84 2.58
CA ASP A 200 20.45 -9.14 1.86
C ASP A 200 20.29 -7.72 2.38
N ILE A 201 20.23 -6.77 1.44
CA ILE A 201 19.93 -5.37 1.70
C ILE A 201 18.71 -4.99 0.88
N SER A 202 17.69 -4.49 1.55
CA SER A 202 16.46 -4.06 0.87
C SER A 202 16.40 -2.55 0.64
N LEU A 203 15.76 -2.12 -0.46
CA LEU A 203 15.41 -0.71 -0.68
C LEU A 203 13.96 -0.48 -0.28
N HIS A 204 13.71 0.41 0.67
CA HIS A 204 12.39 0.80 1.10
C HIS A 204 11.93 2.04 0.35
N VAL A 205 11.16 1.84 -0.71
CA VAL A 205 10.63 2.89 -1.60
C VAL A 205 9.16 3.20 -1.36
N LEU A 206 8.43 2.26 -0.72
CA LEU A 206 7.00 2.41 -0.48
C LEU A 206 6.75 3.42 0.64
N PRO A 207 5.70 4.27 0.52
CA PRO A 207 5.33 5.17 1.61
C PRO A 207 5.01 4.39 2.89
N LEU A 208 5.72 4.68 3.98
CA LEU A 208 5.47 4.06 5.29
C LEU A 208 4.09 4.44 5.85
N SER A 209 3.46 5.46 5.30
CA SER A 209 2.09 5.88 5.58
C SER A 209 1.02 5.06 4.84
N HIS A 210 1.41 4.15 3.95
CA HIS A 210 0.52 3.21 3.28
C HIS A 210 0.60 1.82 3.93
N SER A 211 -0.48 1.04 3.90
CA SER A 211 -0.54 -0.30 4.54
C SER A 211 0.58 -1.22 4.09
N TYR A 212 0.94 -1.22 2.80
CA TYR A 212 2.00 -2.07 2.26
C TYR A 212 3.39 -1.65 2.79
N GLY A 213 3.73 -0.36 2.76
CA GLY A 213 4.99 0.13 3.32
C GLY A 213 5.08 -0.08 4.84
N LEU A 214 3.98 0.11 5.56
CA LEU A 214 3.89 -0.16 6.99
C LEU A 214 4.19 -1.63 7.32
N THR A 215 3.65 -2.57 6.52
CA THR A 215 3.90 -4.01 6.73
C THR A 215 5.31 -4.41 6.36
N VAL A 216 5.87 -3.92 5.27
CA VAL A 216 7.28 -4.16 4.90
C VAL A 216 8.20 -3.68 6.03
N MET A 217 7.96 -2.50 6.59
CA MET A 217 8.69 -1.99 7.75
C MET A 217 8.54 -2.90 8.98
N ASN A 218 7.30 -3.32 9.30
CA ASN A 218 7.06 -4.17 10.47
C ASN A 218 7.66 -5.58 10.31
N ALA A 219 7.55 -6.18 9.12
CA ALA A 219 8.16 -7.48 8.83
C ALA A 219 9.69 -7.42 8.87
N GLY A 220 10.28 -6.29 8.47
CA GLY A 220 11.72 -6.06 8.52
C GLY A 220 12.32 -6.23 9.92
N TRP A 221 11.55 -5.94 10.98
CA TRP A 221 11.99 -6.18 12.36
C TRP A 221 12.18 -7.68 12.71
N MET A 222 11.66 -8.60 11.88
CA MET A 222 11.82 -10.04 12.10
C MET A 222 13.20 -10.58 11.66
N PHE A 223 14.00 -9.76 10.95
CA PHE A 223 15.27 -10.13 10.33
C PHE A 223 16.43 -9.27 10.82
N PRO A 224 17.68 -9.76 10.67
CA PRO A 224 18.88 -8.96 10.95
C PRO A 224 19.28 -8.05 9.77
N ASN A 225 18.51 -8.01 8.69
CA ASN A 225 18.88 -7.35 7.46
C ASN A 225 18.75 -5.83 7.53
N LYS A 226 19.55 -5.16 6.68
CA LYS A 226 19.56 -3.71 6.54
C LYS A 226 18.55 -3.26 5.47
N ALA A 227 18.00 -2.07 5.65
CA ALA A 227 17.20 -1.41 4.63
C ALA A 227 17.75 -0.01 4.33
N VAL A 228 17.90 0.29 3.05
CA VAL A 228 18.14 1.67 2.58
C VAL A 228 16.78 2.32 2.39
N LEU A 229 16.55 3.44 3.08
CA LEU A 229 15.25 4.12 3.07
C LEU A 229 15.29 5.30 2.12
N MET A 230 14.37 5.33 1.15
CA MET A 230 14.15 6.48 0.28
C MET A 230 13.01 7.37 0.80
N PRO A 231 13.15 8.69 0.76
CA PRO A 231 12.06 9.61 1.13
C PRO A 231 10.80 9.39 0.28
N TRP A 232 10.99 9.20 -1.01
CA TRP A 232 9.99 8.97 -2.04
C TRP A 232 10.66 8.30 -3.24
N PHE A 233 9.91 7.53 -4.03
CA PHE A 233 10.46 6.86 -5.20
C PHE A 233 10.87 7.88 -6.28
N ASP A 234 12.13 7.84 -6.66
CA ASP A 234 12.74 8.46 -7.82
C ASP A 234 13.56 7.40 -8.54
N LEU A 235 13.37 7.24 -9.85
CA LEU A 235 13.98 6.14 -10.61
C LEU A 235 15.50 6.23 -10.63
N GLU A 236 16.05 7.42 -10.89
CA GLU A 236 17.51 7.59 -10.97
C GLU A 236 18.17 7.39 -9.61
N GLU A 237 17.59 7.96 -8.56
CA GLU A 237 18.09 7.79 -7.20
C GLU A 237 17.98 6.33 -6.73
N ALA A 238 16.90 5.61 -7.10
CA ALA A 238 16.79 4.20 -6.81
C ALA A 238 17.93 3.38 -7.45
N CYS A 239 18.23 3.63 -8.73
CA CYS A 239 19.34 2.97 -9.43
C CYS A 239 20.72 3.28 -8.78
N LYS A 240 20.96 4.54 -8.39
CA LYS A 240 22.17 4.95 -7.66
C LYS A 240 22.31 4.21 -6.32
N LEU A 241 21.23 4.11 -5.56
CA LEU A 241 21.24 3.42 -4.26
C LEU A 241 21.42 1.91 -4.43
N ILE A 242 20.81 1.29 -5.44
CA ILE A 242 20.99 -0.13 -5.75
C ILE A 242 22.45 -0.44 -6.05
N GLU A 243 23.07 0.36 -6.94
CA GLU A 243 24.49 0.20 -7.27
C GLU A 243 25.40 0.42 -6.07
N LYS A 244 25.18 1.52 -5.33
CA LYS A 244 26.02 1.95 -4.21
C LYS A 244 26.02 0.97 -3.06
N TYR A 245 24.84 0.50 -2.66
CA TYR A 245 24.68 -0.38 -1.48
C TYR A 245 24.56 -1.86 -1.84
N LYS A 246 24.65 -2.21 -3.14
CA LYS A 246 24.46 -3.58 -3.62
C LYS A 246 23.14 -4.18 -3.13
N ILE A 247 22.08 -3.41 -3.29
CA ILE A 247 20.73 -3.78 -2.86
C ILE A 247 20.28 -5.03 -3.59
N THR A 248 19.76 -6.01 -2.84
CA THR A 248 19.37 -7.33 -3.37
C THR A 248 17.90 -7.38 -3.78
N GLY A 249 17.08 -6.44 -3.31
CA GLY A 249 15.67 -6.38 -3.68
C GLY A 249 14.89 -5.24 -3.06
N PHE A 250 13.67 -5.06 -3.53
CA PHE A 250 12.73 -4.08 -2.99
C PHE A 250 11.28 -4.52 -3.16
N ALA A 251 10.41 -4.01 -2.31
CA ALA A 251 8.97 -4.08 -2.50
C ALA A 251 8.49 -2.83 -3.24
N GLY A 252 7.78 -3.02 -4.36
CA GLY A 252 7.32 -1.93 -5.22
C GLY A 252 5.87 -2.11 -5.69
N VAL A 253 5.42 -1.17 -6.49
CA VAL A 253 4.15 -1.25 -7.22
C VAL A 253 4.42 -1.48 -8.71
N PRO A 254 3.49 -2.06 -9.49
CA PRO A 254 3.70 -2.39 -10.90
C PRO A 254 4.24 -1.23 -11.75
N ALA A 255 3.79 0.01 -11.49
CA ALA A 255 4.27 1.20 -12.19
C ALA A 255 5.78 1.43 -12.03
N MET A 256 6.38 1.11 -10.88
CA MET A 256 7.82 1.25 -10.66
C MET A 256 8.60 0.28 -11.55
N PHE A 257 8.15 -0.97 -11.64
CA PHE A 257 8.76 -1.97 -12.51
C PHE A 257 8.64 -1.59 -13.99
N ALA A 258 7.47 -1.11 -14.41
CA ALA A 258 7.26 -0.62 -15.77
C ALA A 258 8.18 0.56 -16.10
N MET A 259 8.36 1.53 -15.17
CA MET A 259 9.30 2.64 -15.35
C MET A 259 10.74 2.16 -15.52
N MET A 260 11.19 1.15 -14.76
CA MET A 260 12.53 0.58 -14.89
C MET A 260 12.76 -0.15 -16.21
N ILE A 261 11.72 -0.77 -16.80
CA ILE A 261 11.81 -1.46 -18.08
C ILE A 261 11.91 -0.45 -19.25
N HIS A 262 11.03 0.56 -19.21
CA HIS A 262 10.84 1.47 -20.36
C HIS A 262 11.77 2.68 -20.37
N SER A 263 12.58 2.87 -19.32
CA SER A 263 13.59 3.93 -19.24
C SER A 263 14.98 3.39 -19.60
N ASP A 264 15.83 4.27 -20.13
CA ASP A 264 17.26 4.03 -20.34
C ASP A 264 18.09 4.32 -19.07
N ILE A 265 17.52 4.99 -18.06
CA ILE A 265 18.21 5.34 -16.81
C ILE A 265 18.84 4.11 -16.14
N PRO A 266 18.15 2.98 -15.96
CA PRO A 266 18.74 1.80 -15.33
C PRO A 266 19.95 1.23 -16.08
N ASP A 267 20.07 1.45 -17.39
CA ASP A 267 21.16 0.92 -18.22
C ASP A 267 22.50 1.62 -17.93
N HIS A 268 22.49 2.73 -17.20
CA HIS A 268 23.68 3.49 -16.79
C HIS A 268 24.24 3.06 -15.41
N TYR A 269 23.60 2.09 -14.73
CA TYR A 269 23.96 1.65 -13.38
C TYR A 269 24.15 0.14 -13.30
N ASP A 270 25.01 -0.31 -12.39
CA ASP A 270 25.16 -1.75 -12.07
C ASP A 270 24.06 -2.21 -11.11
N LEU A 271 22.98 -2.77 -11.67
CA LEU A 271 21.86 -3.31 -10.92
C LEU A 271 21.93 -4.85 -10.74
N SER A 272 23.09 -5.46 -11.04
CA SER A 272 23.29 -6.93 -11.01
C SER A 272 23.15 -7.55 -9.61
N SER A 273 23.14 -6.74 -8.56
CA SER A 273 22.87 -7.20 -7.19
C SER A 273 21.40 -7.56 -6.94
N LEU A 274 20.47 -7.06 -7.76
CA LEU A 274 19.05 -7.40 -7.62
C LEU A 274 18.83 -8.90 -7.86
N SER A 275 18.19 -9.57 -6.94
CA SER A 275 17.88 -10.99 -7.01
C SER A 275 16.38 -11.26 -6.91
N ARG A 276 15.67 -10.48 -6.07
CA ARG A 276 14.27 -10.70 -5.77
C ARG A 276 13.55 -9.42 -5.39
N CYS A 277 12.42 -9.14 -6.05
CA CYS A 277 11.54 -8.02 -5.73
C CYS A 277 10.13 -8.50 -5.36
N GLY A 278 9.43 -7.72 -4.56
CA GLY A 278 8.00 -7.93 -4.26
C GLY A 278 7.13 -6.94 -5.02
N SER A 279 5.98 -7.37 -5.55
CA SER A 279 5.00 -6.49 -6.18
C SER A 279 3.64 -6.60 -5.51
N GLY A 280 2.98 -5.47 -5.25
CA GLY A 280 1.66 -5.45 -4.63
C GLY A 280 0.91 -4.12 -4.85
N SER A 281 -0.22 -3.96 -4.18
CA SER A 281 -1.13 -2.80 -4.22
C SER A 281 -1.90 -2.59 -5.51
N ALA A 282 -1.46 -3.16 -6.63
CA ALA A 282 -2.14 -3.14 -7.93
C ALA A 282 -1.83 -4.44 -8.69
N PRO A 283 -2.66 -4.83 -9.67
CA PRO A 283 -2.36 -5.98 -10.51
C PRO A 283 -1.07 -5.78 -11.32
N LEU A 284 -0.20 -6.79 -11.33
CA LEU A 284 1.01 -6.83 -12.14
C LEU A 284 0.68 -7.56 -13.45
N SER A 285 0.92 -6.94 -14.61
CA SER A 285 0.79 -7.64 -15.89
C SER A 285 1.92 -8.66 -16.03
N VAL A 286 1.60 -9.79 -16.64
CA VAL A 286 2.60 -10.85 -16.92
C VAL A 286 3.72 -10.32 -17.81
N GLU A 287 3.41 -9.38 -18.70
CA GLU A 287 4.36 -8.76 -19.60
C GLU A 287 5.37 -7.88 -18.84
N VAL A 288 4.91 -6.99 -17.96
CA VAL A 288 5.80 -6.19 -17.10
C VAL A 288 6.65 -7.10 -16.22
N MET A 289 6.07 -8.15 -15.63
CA MET A 289 6.81 -9.11 -14.83
C MET A 289 7.95 -9.75 -15.64
N ARG A 290 7.64 -10.30 -16.81
CA ARG A 290 8.63 -10.96 -17.68
C ARG A 290 9.69 -9.99 -18.19
N GLY A 291 9.30 -8.82 -18.66
CA GLY A 291 10.24 -7.80 -19.14
C GLY A 291 11.23 -7.37 -18.07
N PHE A 292 10.76 -7.22 -16.82
CA PHE A 292 11.65 -6.91 -15.70
C PHE A 292 12.61 -8.06 -15.37
N GLU A 293 12.09 -9.29 -15.31
CA GLU A 293 12.89 -10.49 -15.01
C GLU A 293 13.94 -10.76 -16.10
N GLU A 294 13.61 -10.53 -17.37
CA GLU A 294 14.54 -10.67 -18.49
C GLU A 294 15.62 -9.59 -18.48
N LYS A 295 15.23 -8.32 -18.23
CA LYS A 295 16.18 -7.19 -18.23
C LYS A 295 17.14 -7.22 -17.05
N PHE A 296 16.66 -7.54 -15.83
CA PHE A 296 17.44 -7.42 -14.60
C PHE A 296 17.86 -8.76 -13.97
N HIS A 297 17.46 -9.88 -14.53
CA HIS A 297 17.69 -11.24 -13.98
C HIS A 297 17.22 -11.39 -12.52
N CYS A 298 16.19 -10.65 -12.16
CA CYS A 298 15.62 -10.52 -10.82
C CYS A 298 14.17 -10.99 -10.84
N ILE A 299 13.80 -11.93 -9.97
CA ILE A 299 12.42 -12.45 -9.91
C ILE A 299 11.48 -11.49 -9.20
N ILE A 300 10.22 -11.42 -9.66
CA ILE A 300 9.16 -10.69 -8.97
C ILE A 300 8.21 -11.67 -8.28
N LEU A 301 7.98 -11.47 -6.98
CA LEU A 301 6.98 -12.16 -6.19
C LEU A 301 5.76 -11.26 -6.03
N GLU A 302 4.67 -11.60 -6.70
CA GLU A 302 3.42 -10.85 -6.59
C GLU A 302 2.66 -11.28 -5.35
N GLY A 303 2.12 -10.30 -4.61
CA GLY A 303 1.27 -10.50 -3.44
C GLY A 303 0.02 -9.65 -3.49
N TYR A 304 -0.97 -10.04 -2.71
CA TYR A 304 -2.25 -9.36 -2.58
C TYR A 304 -2.56 -9.04 -1.13
N GLY A 305 -3.21 -7.90 -0.96
CA GLY A 305 -3.69 -7.48 0.33
C GLY A 305 -4.57 -6.23 0.27
N LEU A 306 -5.21 -5.95 1.37
CA LEU A 306 -6.04 -4.76 1.57
C LEU A 306 -5.89 -4.28 3.01
N SER A 307 -6.12 -2.99 3.23
CA SER A 307 -5.92 -2.38 4.55
C SER A 307 -6.70 -3.07 5.66
N GLU A 308 -7.89 -3.58 5.34
CA GLU A 308 -8.76 -4.33 6.23
C GLU A 308 -8.18 -5.69 6.68
N ALA A 309 -7.11 -6.16 6.02
CA ALA A 309 -6.39 -7.40 6.36
C ALA A 309 -4.94 -7.16 6.84
N SER A 310 -4.50 -5.93 7.13
CA SER A 310 -3.25 -5.51 7.80
C SER A 310 -1.91 -5.63 7.03
N PRO A 311 -1.74 -5.61 5.73
CA PRO A 311 -2.70 -5.84 4.67
C PRO A 311 -2.60 -7.22 4.03
N VAL A 312 -1.46 -7.98 4.19
CA VAL A 312 -1.13 -9.13 3.35
C VAL A 312 -2.09 -10.30 3.60
N VAL A 313 -2.66 -10.81 2.51
CA VAL A 313 -3.53 -11.98 2.48
C VAL A 313 -2.82 -13.15 1.80
N SER A 314 -2.18 -12.90 0.65
CA SER A 314 -1.46 -13.92 -0.11
C SER A 314 -0.20 -13.35 -0.75
N THR A 315 0.77 -14.23 -1.05
CA THR A 315 1.99 -13.91 -1.78
C THR A 315 2.55 -15.16 -2.45
N HIS A 316 3.42 -14.97 -3.43
CA HIS A 316 4.28 -16.05 -3.90
C HIS A 316 5.38 -16.32 -2.87
N TYR A 317 5.66 -17.60 -2.66
CA TYR A 317 6.75 -18.06 -1.80
C TYR A 317 8.01 -18.28 -2.66
N PRO A 318 9.20 -17.82 -2.21
CA PRO A 318 10.44 -17.94 -2.99
C PRO A 318 10.85 -19.39 -3.29
N ASP A 319 10.48 -20.31 -2.41
CA ASP A 319 10.80 -21.75 -2.47
C ASP A 319 9.74 -22.59 -3.21
N ARG A 320 8.69 -21.95 -3.76
CA ARG A 320 7.60 -22.62 -4.47
C ARG A 320 7.54 -22.22 -5.94
N VAL A 321 6.83 -23.02 -6.73
CA VAL A 321 6.58 -22.71 -8.14
C VAL A 321 5.77 -21.42 -8.22
N ARG A 322 6.24 -20.44 -9.00
CA ARG A 322 5.47 -19.23 -9.27
C ARG A 322 4.52 -19.46 -10.45
N LYS A 323 3.30 -18.98 -10.31
CA LYS A 323 2.30 -18.99 -11.39
C LYS A 323 2.02 -17.56 -11.84
N PRO A 324 2.59 -17.10 -12.97
CA PRO A 324 2.36 -15.75 -13.48
C PRO A 324 0.88 -15.41 -13.60
N GLY A 325 0.50 -14.19 -13.20
CA GLY A 325 -0.89 -13.74 -13.17
C GLY A 325 -1.69 -14.17 -11.94
N SER A 326 -1.10 -15.02 -11.06
CA SER A 326 -1.68 -15.29 -9.73
C SER A 326 -1.10 -14.33 -8.69
N ILE A 327 -1.85 -14.12 -7.61
CA ILE A 327 -1.43 -13.37 -6.42
C ILE A 327 -0.80 -14.28 -5.35
N GLY A 328 -0.33 -15.46 -5.76
CA GLY A 328 0.27 -16.46 -4.88
C GLY A 328 -0.74 -17.26 -4.05
N GLN A 329 -0.26 -17.79 -2.94
CA GLN A 329 -1.02 -18.60 -1.97
C GLN A 329 -1.22 -17.81 -0.67
N PRO A 330 -2.25 -18.14 0.16
CA PRO A 330 -2.45 -17.49 1.45
C PRO A 330 -1.20 -17.55 2.32
N ILE A 331 -0.92 -16.44 3.04
CA ILE A 331 0.15 -16.43 4.04
C ILE A 331 -0.25 -17.28 5.25
N PRO A 332 0.72 -17.75 6.07
CA PRO A 332 0.41 -18.52 7.27
C PRO A 332 -0.59 -17.81 8.20
N ASP A 333 -1.42 -18.60 8.86
CA ASP A 333 -2.46 -18.15 9.80
C ASP A 333 -3.60 -17.33 9.16
N VAL A 334 -3.69 -17.27 7.82
CA VAL A 334 -4.77 -16.63 7.07
C VAL A 334 -5.56 -17.68 6.28
N GLU A 335 -6.86 -17.69 6.49
CA GLU A 335 -7.79 -18.54 5.76
C GLU A 335 -8.49 -17.73 4.68
N VAL A 336 -8.71 -18.35 3.52
CA VAL A 336 -9.43 -17.75 2.41
C VAL A 336 -10.49 -18.71 1.88
N ARG A 337 -11.59 -18.16 1.38
CA ARG A 337 -12.61 -18.90 0.63
C ARG A 337 -13.04 -18.09 -0.58
N ILE A 338 -13.46 -18.77 -1.62
CA ILE A 338 -14.11 -18.16 -2.79
C ILE A 338 -15.59 -18.56 -2.72
N VAL A 339 -16.48 -17.56 -2.61
CA VAL A 339 -17.89 -17.80 -2.35
C VAL A 339 -18.81 -17.18 -3.40
N ASP A 340 -19.98 -17.80 -3.59
CA ASP A 340 -21.08 -17.27 -4.40
C ASP A 340 -21.88 -16.18 -3.65
N GLU A 341 -22.96 -15.69 -4.26
CA GLU A 341 -23.86 -14.67 -3.68
C GLU A 341 -24.64 -15.18 -2.45
N ASN A 342 -24.67 -16.50 -2.22
CA ASN A 342 -25.34 -17.15 -1.09
C ASN A 342 -24.34 -17.60 -0.01
N ASP A 343 -23.09 -17.08 -0.03
CA ASP A 343 -21.98 -17.39 0.88
C ASP A 343 -21.55 -18.89 0.85
N ARG A 344 -21.80 -19.59 -0.28
CA ARG A 344 -21.39 -20.99 -0.49
C ARG A 344 -20.08 -21.05 -1.24
N ASP A 345 -19.21 -21.99 -0.89
CA ASP A 345 -17.98 -22.23 -1.63
C ASP A 345 -18.29 -22.58 -3.09
N VAL A 346 -17.60 -21.91 -4.01
CA VAL A 346 -17.64 -22.27 -5.44
C VAL A 346 -16.67 -23.42 -5.73
N PRO A 347 -16.92 -24.24 -6.77
CA PRO A 347 -15.97 -25.25 -7.22
C PRO A 347 -14.60 -24.64 -7.55
N LEU A 348 -13.53 -25.46 -7.42
CA LEU A 348 -12.17 -25.04 -7.82
C LEU A 348 -12.14 -24.57 -9.28
N GLY A 349 -11.48 -23.45 -9.51
CA GLY A 349 -11.38 -22.82 -10.83
C GLY A 349 -12.55 -21.89 -11.17
N GLU A 350 -13.66 -21.97 -10.47
CA GLU A 350 -14.80 -21.07 -10.69
C GLU A 350 -14.61 -19.73 -9.95
N MET A 351 -15.25 -18.69 -10.46
CA MET A 351 -15.16 -17.33 -9.95
C MET A 351 -16.17 -17.08 -8.83
N GLY A 352 -15.73 -16.48 -7.74
CA GLY A 352 -16.57 -16.00 -6.66
C GLY A 352 -15.90 -14.84 -5.90
N GLU A 353 -16.56 -14.34 -4.87
CA GLU A 353 -15.98 -13.31 -3.99
C GLU A 353 -14.93 -13.93 -3.07
N LEU A 354 -13.73 -13.32 -3.04
CA LEU A 354 -12.69 -13.69 -2.08
C LEU A 354 -13.08 -13.19 -0.69
N ILE A 355 -13.20 -14.10 0.26
CA ILE A 355 -13.39 -13.76 1.67
C ILE A 355 -12.21 -14.24 2.50
N VAL A 356 -11.88 -13.49 3.57
CA VAL A 356 -10.66 -13.68 4.36
C VAL A 356 -10.98 -13.77 5.83
N ARG A 357 -10.35 -14.71 6.53
CA ARG A 357 -10.39 -14.84 7.99
C ARG A 357 -8.98 -15.04 8.53
N GLY A 358 -8.66 -14.39 9.65
CA GLY A 358 -7.37 -14.54 10.30
C GLY A 358 -7.14 -13.52 11.40
N PRO A 359 -6.06 -13.67 12.17
CA PRO A 359 -5.70 -12.73 13.22
C PRO A 359 -5.32 -11.35 12.67
N ASN A 360 -5.03 -11.25 11.37
CA ASN A 360 -4.71 -10.04 10.63
C ASN A 360 -5.94 -9.21 10.22
N VAL A 361 -7.16 -9.77 10.33
CA VAL A 361 -8.38 -9.10 9.91
C VAL A 361 -8.78 -8.03 10.92
N SER A 362 -9.05 -6.81 10.40
CA SER A 362 -9.50 -5.64 11.16
C SER A 362 -10.81 -5.89 11.94
N PRO A 363 -11.01 -5.27 13.11
CA PRO A 363 -12.30 -5.28 13.79
C PRO A 363 -13.38 -4.42 13.10
N GLY A 364 -13.00 -3.59 12.11
CA GLY A 364 -13.97 -2.77 11.36
C GLY A 364 -13.50 -1.35 11.06
N TYR A 365 -14.45 -0.50 10.71
CA TYR A 365 -14.21 0.89 10.35
C TYR A 365 -14.53 1.83 11.52
N TYR A 366 -13.67 2.79 11.75
CA TYR A 366 -13.79 3.79 12.82
C TYR A 366 -15.03 4.65 12.62
N ASN A 367 -15.90 4.70 13.65
CA ASN A 367 -17.17 5.43 13.65
C ASN A 367 -18.16 5.07 12.52
N LEU A 368 -18.02 3.87 11.90
CA LEU A 368 -18.88 3.42 10.79
C LEU A 368 -19.44 2.01 11.04
N PRO A 369 -20.30 1.79 12.08
CA PRO A 369 -20.79 0.45 12.44
C PRO A 369 -21.62 -0.20 11.31
N GLY A 370 -22.38 0.59 10.53
CA GLY A 370 -23.17 0.06 9.42
C GLY A 370 -22.32 -0.46 8.26
N GLU A 371 -21.20 0.21 7.94
CA GLU A 371 -20.25 -0.28 6.94
C GLU A 371 -19.46 -1.47 7.47
N THR A 372 -19.10 -1.45 8.75
CA THR A 372 -18.46 -2.58 9.42
C THR A 372 -19.29 -3.84 9.29
N ALA A 373 -20.59 -3.78 9.65
CA ALA A 373 -21.49 -4.93 9.59
C ALA A 373 -21.71 -5.48 8.16
N LYS A 374 -21.55 -4.66 7.11
CA LYS A 374 -21.64 -5.10 5.73
C LYS A 374 -20.37 -5.84 5.26
N THR A 375 -19.20 -5.37 5.71
CA THR A 375 -17.89 -5.83 5.25
C THR A 375 -17.37 -6.98 6.08
N PHE A 376 -17.66 -6.99 7.38
CA PHE A 376 -17.20 -8.03 8.31
C PHE A 376 -18.41 -8.81 8.83
N ARG A 377 -18.57 -10.06 8.35
CA ARG A 377 -19.72 -10.91 8.66
C ARG A 377 -19.26 -12.28 9.15
N ASP A 378 -19.77 -12.74 10.27
CA ASP A 378 -19.50 -14.07 10.83
C ASP A 378 -17.99 -14.42 10.96
N GLY A 379 -17.17 -13.41 11.30
CA GLY A 379 -15.71 -13.54 11.42
C GLY A 379 -14.96 -13.55 10.09
N TRP A 380 -15.63 -13.31 8.96
CA TRP A 380 -15.04 -13.16 7.63
C TRP A 380 -15.06 -11.72 7.16
N LEU A 381 -13.97 -11.31 6.53
CA LEU A 381 -13.84 -10.08 5.75
C LEU A 381 -14.28 -10.36 4.31
N TYR A 382 -15.31 -9.69 3.85
CA TYR A 382 -15.77 -9.70 2.46
C TYR A 382 -15.01 -8.63 1.71
N THR A 383 -14.07 -9.05 0.86
CA THR A 383 -13.11 -8.12 0.25
C THR A 383 -13.70 -7.25 -0.86
N GLY A 384 -14.79 -7.72 -1.47
CA GLY A 384 -15.35 -7.15 -2.68
C GLY A 384 -14.50 -7.40 -3.92
N ASP A 385 -13.47 -8.25 -3.82
CA ASP A 385 -12.62 -8.67 -4.94
C ASP A 385 -13.06 -10.06 -5.42
N MET A 386 -13.29 -10.21 -6.73
CA MET A 386 -13.62 -11.47 -7.36
C MET A 386 -12.35 -12.24 -7.67
N ALA A 387 -12.32 -13.50 -7.32
CA ALA A 387 -11.15 -14.36 -7.53
C ALA A 387 -11.55 -15.78 -7.89
N ARG A 388 -10.58 -16.58 -8.30
CA ARG A 388 -10.67 -18.03 -8.42
C ARG A 388 -9.46 -18.67 -7.76
N MET A 389 -9.58 -19.92 -7.33
CA MET A 389 -8.50 -20.71 -6.75
C MET A 389 -8.27 -21.93 -7.62
N ASP A 390 -7.00 -22.28 -7.89
CA ASP A 390 -6.65 -23.50 -8.60
C ASP A 390 -6.43 -24.69 -7.64
N GLU A 391 -6.14 -25.87 -8.21
CA GLU A 391 -5.92 -27.13 -7.50
C GLU A 391 -4.72 -27.09 -6.53
N ASP A 392 -3.74 -26.23 -6.81
CA ASP A 392 -2.54 -26.04 -5.98
C ASP A 392 -2.73 -24.93 -4.92
N GLY A 393 -3.92 -24.33 -4.84
CA GLY A 393 -4.27 -23.28 -3.88
C GLY A 393 -3.76 -21.88 -4.26
N TYR A 394 -3.36 -21.65 -5.53
CA TYR A 394 -3.02 -20.33 -6.03
C TYR A 394 -4.29 -19.53 -6.31
N LEU A 395 -4.26 -18.28 -5.87
CA LEU A 395 -5.35 -17.33 -6.06
C LEU A 395 -5.09 -16.47 -7.30
N PHE A 396 -6.13 -16.26 -8.10
CA PHE A 396 -6.12 -15.39 -9.27
C PHE A 396 -7.19 -14.34 -9.08
N LEU A 397 -6.79 -13.08 -8.93
CA LEU A 397 -7.74 -11.97 -8.94
C LEU A 397 -8.29 -11.79 -10.34
N VAL A 398 -9.60 -11.72 -10.41
CA VAL A 398 -10.31 -11.49 -11.67
C VAL A 398 -10.60 -10.01 -11.82
N GLU A 399 -11.37 -9.42 -10.90
CA GLU A 399 -11.69 -7.98 -10.87
C GLU A 399 -12.39 -7.64 -9.54
N ARG A 400 -12.60 -6.35 -9.29
CA ARG A 400 -13.51 -5.92 -8.24
C ARG A 400 -14.96 -6.16 -8.65
N LYS A 401 -15.75 -6.73 -7.75
CA LYS A 401 -17.19 -7.00 -7.95
C LYS A 401 -17.95 -5.80 -8.54
N LYS A 402 -17.60 -4.58 -8.10
CA LYS A 402 -18.19 -3.31 -8.55
C LYS A 402 -17.65 -2.78 -9.87
N ASP A 403 -16.51 -3.27 -10.32
CA ASP A 403 -15.83 -2.82 -11.54
C ASP A 403 -16.04 -3.79 -12.71
N LEU A 404 -16.68 -4.95 -12.46
CA LEU A 404 -17.18 -5.82 -13.52
C LEU A 404 -18.14 -5.04 -14.42
N ILE A 405 -17.94 -5.17 -15.72
CA ILE A 405 -18.80 -4.49 -16.72
C ILE A 405 -19.86 -5.48 -17.15
N ILE A 406 -21.13 -5.10 -17.07
CA ILE A 406 -22.25 -5.98 -17.42
C ILE A 406 -22.84 -5.56 -18.78
N VAL A 407 -22.36 -6.20 -19.84
CA VAL A 407 -22.83 -5.94 -21.21
C VAL A 407 -23.82 -7.02 -21.64
N GLY A 408 -25.09 -6.67 -21.80
CA GLY A 408 -26.14 -7.60 -22.27
C GLY A 408 -26.26 -8.87 -21.42
N GLY A 409 -25.98 -8.76 -20.10
CA GLY A 409 -26.00 -9.89 -19.16
C GLY A 409 -24.69 -10.68 -19.06
N PHE A 410 -23.66 -10.35 -19.84
CA PHE A 410 -22.33 -10.94 -19.72
C PHE A 410 -21.46 -10.13 -18.76
N ASN A 411 -20.85 -10.82 -17.80
CA ASN A 411 -19.85 -10.23 -16.92
C ASN A 411 -18.50 -10.14 -17.65
N ILE A 412 -18.05 -8.92 -17.89
CA ILE A 412 -16.77 -8.63 -18.55
C ILE A 412 -15.80 -8.11 -17.51
N VAL A 413 -14.65 -8.73 -17.49
CA VAL A 413 -13.54 -8.35 -16.62
C VAL A 413 -12.74 -7.27 -17.34
N PRO A 414 -12.67 -6.02 -16.81
CA PRO A 414 -11.86 -4.96 -17.41
C PRO A 414 -10.42 -5.37 -17.66
N ARG A 415 -9.83 -6.13 -16.76
CA ARG A 415 -8.44 -6.61 -16.86
C ARG A 415 -8.19 -7.46 -18.10
N ASP A 416 -9.13 -8.33 -18.50
CA ASP A 416 -8.98 -9.14 -19.71
C ASP A 416 -8.78 -8.25 -20.96
N VAL A 417 -9.49 -7.11 -20.98
CA VAL A 417 -9.42 -6.15 -22.08
C VAL A 417 -8.15 -5.30 -21.96
N GLU A 418 -7.79 -4.86 -20.75
CA GLU A 418 -6.57 -4.10 -20.46
C GLU A 418 -5.31 -4.92 -20.85
N GLU A 419 -5.26 -6.22 -20.54
CA GLU A 419 -4.15 -7.10 -20.93
C GLU A 419 -3.99 -7.18 -22.45
N VAL A 420 -5.08 -7.28 -23.19
CA VAL A 420 -5.02 -7.28 -24.67
C VAL A 420 -4.58 -5.91 -25.20
N LEU A 421 -5.04 -4.82 -24.61
CA LEU A 421 -4.57 -3.47 -24.99
C LEU A 421 -3.06 -3.32 -24.79
N HIS A 422 -2.51 -3.84 -23.70
CA HIS A 422 -1.06 -3.81 -23.41
C HIS A 422 -0.21 -4.68 -24.37
N LEU A 423 -0.79 -5.65 -25.08
CA LEU A 423 -0.08 -6.38 -26.15
C LEU A 423 0.20 -5.49 -27.38
N HIS A 424 -0.48 -4.36 -27.52
CA HIS A 424 -0.23 -3.45 -28.63
C HIS A 424 1.03 -2.59 -28.37
N PRO A 425 2.04 -2.63 -29.26
CA PRO A 425 3.36 -2.03 -29.00
C PRO A 425 3.35 -0.51 -28.78
N ALA A 426 2.34 0.19 -29.29
CA ALA A 426 2.20 1.63 -29.12
C ALA A 426 1.49 2.03 -27.80
N ILE A 427 0.98 1.09 -27.01
CA ILE A 427 0.24 1.38 -25.78
C ILE A 427 1.15 1.18 -24.57
N ILE A 428 1.36 2.24 -23.82
CA ILE A 428 2.15 2.20 -22.57
C ILE A 428 1.29 2.09 -21.31
N ASP A 429 0.02 2.51 -21.39
CA ASP A 429 -0.91 2.41 -20.25
C ASP A 429 -2.35 2.33 -20.77
N ALA A 430 -3.21 1.55 -20.09
CA ALA A 430 -4.61 1.40 -20.44
C ALA A 430 -5.48 1.19 -19.21
N ALA A 431 -6.71 1.72 -19.26
CA ALA A 431 -7.73 1.46 -18.26
C ALA A 431 -9.08 1.29 -18.92
N VAL A 432 -9.85 0.31 -18.44
CA VAL A 432 -11.17 -0.03 -18.99
C VAL A 432 -12.25 0.16 -17.94
N ILE A 433 -13.37 0.77 -18.34
CA ILE A 433 -14.54 0.96 -17.49
C ILE A 433 -15.83 0.59 -18.22
N GLY A 434 -16.87 0.24 -17.44
CA GLY A 434 -18.24 0.21 -17.92
C GLY A 434 -18.81 1.62 -17.98
N VAL A 435 -19.53 1.91 -19.06
CA VAL A 435 -20.29 3.14 -19.25
C VAL A 435 -21.75 2.82 -19.54
N PRO A 436 -22.73 3.58 -18.99
CA PRO A 436 -24.15 3.27 -19.17
C PRO A 436 -24.57 3.23 -20.63
N ASP A 437 -25.27 2.17 -21.02
CA ASP A 437 -25.90 2.00 -22.33
C ASP A 437 -27.38 1.62 -22.14
N PRO A 438 -28.33 2.29 -22.86
CA PRO A 438 -29.76 2.08 -22.63
C PRO A 438 -30.27 0.71 -23.09
N ILE A 439 -29.51 -0.03 -23.93
CA ILE A 439 -29.92 -1.33 -24.46
C ILE A 439 -29.17 -2.47 -23.77
N MET A 440 -27.86 -2.32 -23.62
CA MET A 440 -26.99 -3.37 -23.09
C MET A 440 -26.77 -3.28 -21.58
N GLY A 441 -27.33 -2.25 -20.92
CA GLY A 441 -27.05 -1.93 -19.53
C GLY A 441 -25.75 -1.13 -19.37
N GLU A 442 -24.64 -1.73 -19.77
CA GLU A 442 -23.34 -1.07 -19.89
C GLU A 442 -22.68 -1.39 -21.23
N GLU A 443 -21.69 -0.60 -21.60
CA GLU A 443 -20.77 -0.82 -22.72
C GLU A 443 -19.32 -0.58 -22.28
N ILE A 444 -18.38 -1.22 -22.98
CA ILE A 444 -16.97 -1.14 -22.64
C ILE A 444 -16.37 0.14 -23.21
N LYS A 445 -15.70 0.92 -22.35
CA LYS A 445 -14.89 2.07 -22.75
C LYS A 445 -13.45 1.88 -22.29
N ALA A 446 -12.52 1.98 -23.25
CA ALA A 446 -11.09 1.97 -22.98
C ALA A 446 -10.52 3.39 -23.00
N TYR A 447 -9.70 3.73 -22.02
CA TYR A 447 -8.82 4.88 -22.00
C TYR A 447 -7.40 4.41 -22.23
N VAL A 448 -6.69 5.01 -23.19
CA VAL A 448 -5.41 4.52 -23.68
C VAL A 448 -4.37 5.64 -23.67
N VAL A 449 -3.17 5.32 -23.19
CA VAL A 449 -2.00 6.22 -23.26
C VAL A 449 -1.01 5.62 -24.26
N LEU A 450 -0.64 6.40 -25.26
CA LEU A 450 0.32 5.97 -26.30
C LEU A 450 1.76 6.32 -25.90
N ALA A 451 2.71 5.56 -26.41
CA ALA A 451 4.12 5.90 -26.35
C ALA A 451 4.38 7.22 -27.13
N GLU A 452 5.40 7.95 -26.73
CA GLU A 452 5.74 9.23 -27.34
C GLU A 452 6.07 9.07 -28.83
N GLY A 453 5.42 9.89 -29.66
CA GLY A 453 5.60 9.87 -31.13
C GLY A 453 4.74 8.86 -31.87
N GLU A 454 4.06 7.95 -31.19
CA GLU A 454 3.18 6.98 -31.80
C GLU A 454 1.86 7.62 -32.30
N LYS A 455 1.36 7.14 -33.44
CA LYS A 455 0.12 7.60 -34.05
C LYS A 455 -0.75 6.40 -34.40
N VAL A 456 -1.63 6.03 -33.48
CA VAL A 456 -2.56 4.92 -33.65
C VAL A 456 -3.98 5.46 -33.52
N THR A 457 -4.90 4.98 -34.37
CA THR A 457 -6.30 5.38 -34.34
C THR A 457 -7.12 4.47 -33.42
N ALA A 458 -8.29 4.95 -32.97
CA ALA A 458 -9.23 4.12 -32.22
C ALA A 458 -9.68 2.88 -33.01
N GLU A 459 -9.76 2.98 -34.36
CA GLU A 459 -10.10 1.86 -35.24
C GLU A 459 -9.00 0.78 -35.26
N ASP A 460 -7.72 1.19 -35.25
CA ASP A 460 -6.58 0.26 -35.20
C ASP A 460 -6.58 -0.52 -33.87
N ILE A 461 -6.80 0.16 -32.76
CA ILE A 461 -6.90 -0.47 -31.42
C ILE A 461 -8.13 -1.38 -31.36
N SER A 462 -9.28 -0.94 -31.88
CA SER A 462 -10.49 -1.77 -31.93
C SER A 462 -10.28 -3.03 -32.77
N ARG A 463 -9.55 -2.94 -33.89
CA ARG A 463 -9.17 -4.08 -34.72
C ARG A 463 -8.27 -5.04 -33.93
N HIS A 464 -7.23 -4.53 -33.29
CA HIS A 464 -6.35 -5.32 -32.43
C HIS A 464 -7.14 -6.06 -31.34
N CYS A 465 -8.06 -5.39 -30.65
CA CYS A 465 -8.92 -6.03 -29.66
C CYS A 465 -9.79 -7.15 -30.27
N ARG A 466 -10.37 -6.94 -31.47
CA ARG A 466 -11.19 -7.95 -32.16
C ARG A 466 -10.42 -9.21 -32.59
N GLU A 467 -9.11 -9.08 -32.79
CA GLU A 467 -8.24 -10.22 -33.13
C GLU A 467 -7.94 -11.11 -31.91
N HIS A 468 -8.04 -10.56 -30.70
CA HIS A 468 -7.63 -11.24 -29.47
C HIS A 468 -8.79 -11.50 -28.49
N LEU A 469 -9.93 -10.80 -28.66
CA LEU A 469 -11.08 -10.89 -27.77
C LEU A 469 -12.33 -11.34 -28.49
N ALA A 470 -13.24 -11.98 -27.76
CA ALA A 470 -14.59 -12.20 -28.25
C ALA A 470 -15.30 -10.85 -28.52
N THR A 471 -16.21 -10.81 -29.50
CA THR A 471 -16.86 -9.58 -29.95
C THR A 471 -17.51 -8.78 -28.80
N TYR A 472 -18.14 -9.46 -27.86
CA TYR A 472 -18.82 -8.82 -26.71
C TYR A 472 -17.83 -8.24 -25.65
N LYS A 473 -16.53 -8.58 -25.74
CA LYS A 473 -15.45 -8.03 -24.90
C LYS A 473 -14.70 -6.88 -25.58
N THR A 474 -14.99 -6.58 -26.84
CA THR A 474 -14.28 -5.52 -27.59
C THR A 474 -14.77 -4.15 -27.13
N PRO A 475 -13.88 -3.19 -26.80
CA PRO A 475 -14.29 -1.84 -26.42
C PRO A 475 -15.10 -1.14 -27.53
N LYS A 476 -16.27 -0.65 -27.18
CA LYS A 476 -17.11 0.16 -28.09
C LYS A 476 -16.58 1.59 -28.19
N TYR A 477 -16.01 2.10 -27.10
CA TYR A 477 -15.45 3.44 -27.04
C TYR A 477 -13.97 3.37 -26.68
N ILE A 478 -13.14 4.13 -27.40
CA ILE A 478 -11.71 4.28 -27.17
C ILE A 478 -11.39 5.76 -27.09
N GLU A 479 -10.77 6.20 -26.00
CA GLU A 479 -10.36 7.57 -25.78
C GLU A 479 -8.87 7.63 -25.42
N PHE A 480 -8.13 8.56 -26.01
CA PHE A 480 -6.72 8.75 -25.76
C PHE A 480 -6.50 9.80 -24.69
N LEU A 481 -5.65 9.48 -23.71
CA LEU A 481 -5.23 10.39 -22.66
C LEU A 481 -3.71 10.55 -22.69
N THR A 482 -3.22 11.66 -22.16
CA THR A 482 -1.78 11.87 -21.93
C THR A 482 -1.26 11.11 -20.72
N ALA A 483 -2.11 10.86 -19.74
CA ALA A 483 -1.84 10.04 -18.56
C ALA A 483 -3.17 9.57 -17.95
N LEU A 484 -3.17 8.38 -17.34
CA LEU A 484 -4.31 7.90 -16.56
C LEU A 484 -4.33 8.56 -15.16
N PRO A 485 -5.52 8.88 -14.60
CA PRO A 485 -5.63 9.38 -13.24
C PRO A 485 -5.22 8.29 -12.25
N ARG A 486 -4.29 8.63 -11.34
CA ARG A 486 -3.76 7.71 -10.35
C ARG A 486 -3.83 8.30 -8.95
N SER A 487 -4.06 7.43 -7.97
CA SER A 487 -3.94 7.77 -6.55
C SER A 487 -2.47 8.07 -6.18
N PRO A 488 -2.21 8.70 -5.01
CA PRO A 488 -0.85 8.93 -4.52
C PRO A 488 0.04 7.67 -4.42
N VAL A 489 -0.58 6.49 -4.38
CA VAL A 489 0.10 5.19 -4.33
C VAL A 489 0.10 4.48 -5.69
N GLY A 490 -0.11 5.21 -6.79
CA GLY A 490 -0.01 4.72 -8.17
C GLY A 490 -1.21 3.93 -8.71
N LYS A 491 -2.30 3.75 -7.92
CA LYS A 491 -3.48 3.00 -8.34
C LYS A 491 -4.37 3.79 -9.29
N ILE A 492 -4.82 3.20 -10.40
CA ILE A 492 -5.74 3.83 -11.36
C ILE A 492 -7.07 4.19 -10.67
N MET A 493 -7.50 5.43 -10.85
CA MET A 493 -8.74 5.97 -10.28
C MET A 493 -9.91 5.85 -11.27
N ARG A 494 -10.46 4.62 -11.43
CA ARG A 494 -11.58 4.36 -12.37
C ARG A 494 -12.82 5.25 -12.12
N LYS A 495 -13.00 5.73 -10.89
CA LYS A 495 -14.06 6.71 -10.57
C LYS A 495 -13.89 8.00 -11.37
N GLU A 496 -12.69 8.55 -11.42
CA GLU A 496 -12.41 9.78 -12.18
C GLU A 496 -12.59 9.55 -13.69
N LEU A 497 -12.25 8.37 -14.20
CA LEU A 497 -12.50 8.00 -15.60
C LEU A 497 -14.01 7.94 -15.91
N ARG A 498 -14.84 7.45 -14.98
CA ARG A 498 -16.31 7.48 -15.13
C ARG A 498 -16.85 8.92 -15.09
N GLU A 499 -16.30 9.77 -14.23
CA GLU A 499 -16.66 11.20 -14.16
C GLU A 499 -16.24 11.95 -15.44
N LEU A 500 -15.07 11.62 -16.03
CA LEU A 500 -14.66 12.15 -17.33
C LEU A 500 -15.66 11.78 -18.44
N HIS A 501 -16.09 10.53 -18.48
CA HIS A 501 -17.11 10.10 -19.45
C HIS A 501 -18.44 10.86 -19.29
N ALA A 502 -18.90 11.08 -18.05
CA ALA A 502 -20.14 11.79 -17.78
C ALA A 502 -20.09 13.26 -18.28
N LYS A 503 -18.96 13.94 -18.08
CA LYS A 503 -18.76 15.34 -18.52
C LYS A 503 -18.73 15.53 -20.05
N VAL A 504 -18.36 14.50 -20.81
CA VAL A 504 -18.33 14.57 -22.28
C VAL A 504 -19.75 14.45 -22.87
N LYS A 505 -20.74 13.99 -22.09
CA LYS A 505 -22.14 13.83 -22.52
C LYS A 505 -23.03 15.05 -22.19
N GLU A 506 -22.55 16.03 -21.39
CA GLU A 506 -23.16 17.34 -21.17
C GLU A 506 -22.59 18.34 -22.20
#